data_017c4ab61496c151c7fbfcf67f7c7846
#
_entry.id   017c4ab61496c151c7fbfcf67f7c7846
#
_cell.length_a   1.000
_cell.length_b   1.000
_cell.length_c   1.000
_cell.angle_alpha   90.00
_cell.angle_beta   90.00
_cell.angle_gamma   90.00
#
_symmetry.space_group_name_H-M   'P 1'
#
loop_
_entity.id
_entity.type
_entity.pdbx_description
1 polymer ?
#
loop_
_entity_poly.entity_id
_entity_poly.type
_entity_poly.pdbx_seq_one_letter_code
_entity_poly.pdbx_strand_id
1 'polypeptide(L)'
;MAKLIMWLFICQIPALVGMGAVRGNMDWYHALSQPIFAPPDWTFSAVWAILYVLLGVVGYLITRDGINYNNRLTVILFVAQLVINASWTPIFFGHQEIGLALIILSIMIFLTVWLMKKLWAPQHQAFWLMLPYGLWLCFAWCLNYAILVLN
;
A
#
# COMPACT_ATOMS: atom_id res chain seq x y z
N MET A 1 -20.16 -14.12 -1.28
CA MET A 1 -19.01 -14.52 -2.13
C MET A 1 -18.66 -13.46 -3.17
N ALA A 2 -19.60 -12.96 -3.99
CA ALA A 2 -19.28 -11.96 -5.04
C ALA A 2 -18.54 -10.71 -4.54
N LYS A 3 -18.93 -10.09 -3.41
CA LYS A 3 -18.25 -8.91 -2.85
C LYS A 3 -16.79 -9.20 -2.44
N LEU A 4 -16.47 -10.39 -1.92
CA LEU A 4 -15.09 -10.76 -1.59
C LEU A 4 -14.24 -10.84 -2.85
N ILE A 5 -14.71 -11.54 -3.86
CA ILE A 5 -14.02 -11.66 -5.15
C ILE A 5 -13.78 -10.27 -5.76
N MET A 6 -14.80 -9.42 -5.76
CA MET A 6 -14.69 -8.04 -6.23
C MET A 6 -13.57 -7.27 -5.52
N TRP A 7 -13.50 -7.31 -4.20
CA TRP A 7 -12.47 -6.60 -3.45
C TRP A 7 -11.07 -7.19 -3.64
N LEU A 8 -10.96 -8.52 -3.77
CA LEU A 8 -9.68 -9.16 -4.09
C LEU A 8 -9.14 -8.66 -5.44
N PHE A 9 -9.99 -8.47 -6.46
CA PHE A 9 -9.58 -7.89 -7.74
C PHE A 9 -9.26 -6.40 -7.66
N ILE A 10 -10.12 -5.60 -7.00
CA ILE A 10 -9.89 -4.15 -6.84
C ILE A 10 -8.54 -3.89 -6.17
N CYS A 11 -8.21 -4.63 -5.13
CA CYS A 11 -6.95 -4.44 -4.40
C CYS A 11 -5.70 -4.86 -5.20
N GLN A 12 -5.82 -5.57 -6.33
CA GLN A 12 -4.68 -5.83 -7.23
C GLN A 12 -4.38 -4.66 -8.19
N ILE A 13 -5.29 -3.69 -8.33
CA ILE A 13 -5.12 -2.57 -9.28
C ILE A 13 -3.79 -1.83 -9.04
N PRO A 14 -3.36 -1.49 -7.81
CA PRO A 14 -2.07 -0.84 -7.58
C PRO A 14 -0.88 -1.63 -8.14
N ALA A 15 -0.89 -2.97 -7.99
CA ALA A 15 0.16 -3.81 -8.55
C ALA A 15 0.19 -3.76 -10.09
N LEU A 16 -0.99 -3.82 -10.72
CA LEU A 16 -1.10 -3.77 -12.18
C LEU A 16 -0.64 -2.40 -12.73
N VAL A 17 -1.03 -1.31 -12.07
CA VAL A 17 -0.61 0.06 -12.45
C VAL A 17 0.91 0.22 -12.33
N GLY A 18 1.53 -0.33 -11.27
CA GLY A 18 2.96 -0.20 -11.03
C GLY A 18 3.84 -1.10 -11.88
N MET A 19 3.32 -2.22 -12.39
CA MET A 19 4.11 -3.29 -13.01
C MET A 19 4.97 -2.79 -14.19
N GLY A 20 4.43 -1.93 -15.05
CA GLY A 20 5.15 -1.38 -16.20
C GLY A 20 6.30 -0.45 -15.76
N ALA A 21 6.06 0.40 -14.77
CA ALA A 21 7.05 1.31 -14.24
C ALA A 21 8.23 0.56 -13.59
N VAL A 22 7.96 -0.51 -12.83
CA VAL A 22 9.01 -1.34 -12.24
C VAL A 22 9.86 -2.01 -13.31
N ARG A 23 9.22 -2.75 -14.26
CA ARG A 23 9.94 -3.50 -15.30
C ARG A 23 10.82 -2.62 -16.18
N GLY A 24 10.39 -1.41 -16.47
CA GLY A 24 11.14 -0.49 -17.33
C GLY A 24 12.28 0.26 -16.63
N ASN A 25 12.37 0.22 -15.28
CA ASN A 25 13.29 1.06 -14.52
C ASN A 25 14.09 0.29 -13.43
N MET A 26 14.19 -1.04 -13.53
CA MET A 26 14.99 -1.82 -12.57
C MET A 26 16.48 -1.50 -12.66
N ASP A 27 17.02 -1.25 -13.85
CA ASP A 27 18.43 -0.86 -14.02
C ASP A 27 18.74 0.46 -13.31
N TRP A 28 17.83 1.45 -13.39
CA TRP A 28 17.95 2.68 -12.63
C TRP A 28 17.93 2.42 -11.12
N TYR A 29 16.99 1.60 -10.63
CA TYR A 29 16.90 1.26 -9.20
C TYR A 29 18.17 0.57 -8.69
N HIS A 30 18.77 -0.33 -9.47
CA HIS A 30 20.03 -1.00 -9.11
C HIS A 30 21.25 -0.08 -9.18
N ALA A 31 21.19 1.01 -9.96
CA ALA A 31 22.25 2.02 -10.00
C ALA A 31 22.25 2.95 -8.76
N LEU A 32 21.14 3.00 -8.00
CA LEU A 32 21.08 3.79 -6.77
C LEU A 32 21.94 3.17 -5.67
N SER A 33 22.50 4.02 -4.82
CA SER A 33 23.14 3.60 -3.57
C SER A 33 22.09 3.01 -2.64
N GLN A 34 22.19 1.73 -2.33
CA GLN A 34 21.23 1.00 -1.51
C GLN A 34 21.68 0.96 -0.04
N PRO A 35 20.77 1.14 0.94
CA PRO A 35 21.10 0.94 2.34
C PRO A 35 21.34 -0.55 2.63
N ILE A 36 22.16 -0.84 3.65
CA ILE A 36 22.56 -2.21 4.01
C ILE A 36 21.38 -3.15 4.36
N PHE A 37 20.24 -2.57 4.74
CA PHE A 37 19.04 -3.32 5.07
C PHE A 37 18.06 -3.45 3.90
N ALA A 38 18.45 -3.04 2.67
CA ALA A 38 17.61 -3.21 1.50
C ALA A 38 17.34 -4.71 1.24
N PRO A 39 16.08 -5.13 1.13
CA PRO A 39 15.78 -6.54 0.89
C PRO A 39 16.01 -6.90 -0.58
N PRO A 40 16.17 -8.19 -0.90
CA PRO A 40 16.21 -8.67 -2.27
C PRO A 40 14.95 -8.27 -3.05
N ASP A 41 15.06 -8.00 -4.35
CA ASP A 41 13.97 -7.49 -5.21
C ASP A 41 12.70 -8.34 -5.17
N TRP A 42 12.84 -9.67 -5.16
CA TRP A 42 11.71 -10.58 -5.09
C TRP A 42 10.83 -10.39 -3.85
N THR A 43 11.42 -9.90 -2.76
CA THR A 43 10.71 -9.65 -1.49
C THR A 43 9.58 -8.64 -1.68
N PHE A 44 9.80 -7.58 -2.47
CA PHE A 44 8.77 -6.58 -2.76
C PHE A 44 7.54 -7.23 -3.42
N SER A 45 7.78 -8.00 -4.49
CA SER A 45 6.67 -8.66 -5.21
C SER A 45 5.91 -9.64 -4.33
N ALA A 46 6.62 -10.45 -3.53
CA ALA A 46 6.01 -11.44 -2.66
C ALA A 46 5.19 -10.78 -1.54
N VAL A 47 5.75 -9.77 -0.87
CA VAL A 47 5.07 -9.08 0.24
C VAL A 47 3.84 -8.32 -0.27
N TRP A 48 3.96 -7.54 -1.36
CA TRP A 48 2.82 -6.83 -1.92
C TRP A 48 1.69 -7.75 -2.38
N ALA A 49 2.01 -8.92 -2.96
CA ALA A 49 1.00 -9.91 -3.35
C ALA A 49 0.17 -10.37 -2.13
N ILE A 50 0.84 -10.67 -1.01
CA ILE A 50 0.17 -11.07 0.24
C ILE A 50 -0.66 -9.89 0.80
N LEU A 51 -0.08 -8.69 0.85
CA LEU A 51 -0.74 -7.51 1.41
C LEU A 51 -2.00 -7.12 0.62
N TYR A 52 -1.98 -7.18 -0.70
CA TYR A 52 -3.17 -6.89 -1.51
C TYR A 52 -4.28 -7.92 -1.32
N VAL A 53 -3.96 -9.19 -1.06
CA VAL A 53 -4.96 -10.20 -0.67
C VAL A 53 -5.57 -9.84 0.69
N LEU A 54 -4.75 -9.50 1.70
CA LEU A 54 -5.23 -9.07 3.01
C LEU A 54 -6.13 -7.82 2.90
N LEU A 55 -5.72 -6.82 2.12
CA LEU A 55 -6.52 -5.63 1.84
C LEU A 55 -7.84 -5.97 1.16
N GLY A 56 -7.87 -6.94 0.24
CA GLY A 56 -9.11 -7.44 -0.36
C GLY A 56 -10.08 -8.01 0.67
N VAL A 57 -9.57 -8.78 1.65
CA VAL A 57 -10.38 -9.28 2.76
C VAL A 57 -10.87 -8.12 3.64
N VAL A 58 -10.02 -7.14 3.94
CA VAL A 58 -10.42 -5.93 4.69
C VAL A 58 -11.54 -5.19 3.97
N GLY A 59 -11.40 -4.93 2.66
CA GLY A 59 -12.43 -4.28 1.83
C GLY A 59 -13.77 -5.03 1.89
N TYR A 60 -13.73 -6.34 1.86
CA TYR A 60 -14.93 -7.17 2.05
C TYR A 60 -15.53 -6.97 3.44
N LEU A 61 -14.73 -7.08 4.52
CA LEU A 61 -15.21 -6.96 5.89
C LEU A 61 -15.91 -5.62 6.17
N ILE A 62 -15.35 -4.52 5.69
CA ILE A 62 -15.92 -3.17 5.90
C ILE A 62 -17.18 -2.90 5.06
N THR A 63 -17.42 -3.68 3.99
CA THR A 63 -18.55 -3.45 3.08
C THR A 63 -19.57 -4.58 3.01
N ARG A 64 -19.33 -5.72 3.68
CA ARG A 64 -20.20 -6.91 3.58
C ARG A 64 -21.65 -6.64 3.92
N ASP A 65 -21.90 -5.82 4.95
CA ASP A 65 -23.23 -5.46 5.45
C ASP A 65 -23.80 -4.20 4.77
N GLY A 66 -23.17 -3.77 3.65
CA GLY A 66 -23.53 -2.56 2.93
C GLY A 66 -22.77 -1.33 3.40
N ILE A 67 -22.89 -0.25 2.60
CA ILE A 67 -22.33 1.06 2.95
C ILE A 67 -23.45 1.89 3.57
N ASN A 68 -23.23 2.36 4.80
CA ASN A 68 -24.17 3.17 5.55
C ASN A 68 -23.44 4.35 6.22
N TYR A 69 -24.20 5.20 6.92
CA TYR A 69 -23.63 6.38 7.59
C TYR A 69 -22.47 6.05 8.55
N ASN A 70 -22.54 4.93 9.27
CA ASN A 70 -21.56 4.58 10.30
C ASN A 70 -20.22 4.10 9.72
N ASN A 71 -20.22 3.45 8.53
CA ASN A 71 -19.00 2.92 7.90
C ASN A 71 -18.54 3.71 6.67
N ARG A 72 -19.29 4.73 6.23
CA ARG A 72 -18.99 5.51 5.02
C ARG A 72 -17.58 6.12 5.06
N LEU A 73 -17.20 6.73 6.17
CA LEU A 73 -15.85 7.33 6.32
C LEU A 73 -14.76 6.26 6.26
N THR A 74 -14.98 5.10 6.88
CA THR A 74 -14.05 3.95 6.84
C THR A 74 -13.83 3.47 5.40
N VAL A 75 -14.91 3.37 4.61
CA VAL A 75 -14.82 2.99 3.20
C VAL A 75 -14.09 4.06 2.38
N ILE A 76 -14.38 5.33 2.61
CA ILE A 76 -13.69 6.45 1.93
C ILE A 76 -12.18 6.41 2.22
N LEU A 77 -11.78 6.27 3.48
CA LEU A 77 -10.38 6.17 3.87
C LEU A 77 -9.69 4.95 3.24
N PHE A 78 -10.38 3.81 3.20
CA PHE A 78 -9.87 2.59 2.58
C PHE A 78 -9.64 2.77 1.08
N VAL A 79 -10.59 3.36 0.36
CA VAL A 79 -10.44 3.62 -1.08
C VAL A 79 -9.37 4.70 -1.33
N ALA A 80 -9.36 5.77 -0.54
CA ALA A 80 -8.37 6.84 -0.68
C ALA A 80 -6.94 6.31 -0.53
N GLN A 81 -6.67 5.49 0.50
CA GLN A 81 -5.34 4.91 0.67
C GLN A 81 -4.96 3.96 -0.49
N LEU A 82 -5.90 3.21 -1.09
CA LEU A 82 -5.63 2.38 -2.27
C LEU A 82 -5.28 3.22 -3.51
N VAL A 83 -5.98 4.33 -3.73
CA VAL A 83 -5.70 5.26 -4.84
C VAL A 83 -4.31 5.87 -4.68
N ILE A 84 -3.98 6.36 -3.48
CA ILE A 84 -2.65 6.90 -3.19
C ILE A 84 -1.57 5.82 -3.32
N ASN A 85 -1.84 4.59 -2.87
CA ASN A 85 -0.93 3.45 -3.03
C ASN A 85 -0.61 3.19 -4.51
N ALA A 86 -1.62 3.22 -5.38
CA ALA A 86 -1.44 3.00 -6.81
C ALA A 86 -0.52 4.04 -7.47
N SER A 87 -0.38 5.24 -6.90
CA SER A 87 0.47 6.31 -7.44
C SER A 87 1.95 6.17 -7.05
N TRP A 88 2.26 5.48 -5.94
CA TRP A 88 3.63 5.41 -5.42
C TRP A 88 4.61 4.79 -6.42
N THR A 89 4.29 3.60 -6.95
CA THR A 89 5.19 2.87 -7.86
C THR A 89 5.48 3.62 -9.16
N PRO A 90 4.49 4.19 -9.87
CA PRO A 90 4.76 5.06 -11.01
C PRO A 90 5.62 6.28 -10.68
N ILE A 91 5.43 6.90 -9.53
CA ILE A 91 6.20 8.08 -9.11
C ILE A 91 7.64 7.68 -8.77
N PHE A 92 7.84 6.63 -7.97
CA PHE A 92 9.15 6.18 -7.56
C PHE A 92 9.97 5.62 -8.74
N PHE A 93 9.43 4.63 -9.44
CA PHE A 93 10.13 3.96 -10.55
C PHE A 93 9.93 4.69 -11.88
N GLY A 94 8.71 5.10 -12.24
CA GLY A 94 8.40 5.65 -13.55
C GLY A 94 8.94 7.07 -13.75
N HIS A 95 8.75 7.93 -12.76
CA HIS A 95 9.25 9.31 -12.79
C HIS A 95 10.59 9.49 -12.07
N GLN A 96 11.07 8.47 -11.35
CA GLN A 96 12.32 8.47 -10.59
C GLN A 96 12.38 9.58 -9.51
N GLU A 97 11.20 9.98 -9.00
CA GLU A 97 11.00 11.06 -8.04
C GLU A 97 11.01 10.52 -6.59
N ILE A 98 12.23 10.22 -6.06
CA ILE A 98 12.40 9.58 -4.75
C ILE A 98 11.78 10.43 -3.62
N GLY A 99 11.95 11.76 -3.66
CA GLY A 99 11.42 12.66 -2.64
C GLY A 99 9.90 12.76 -2.67
N LEU A 100 9.28 12.83 -3.84
CA LEU A 100 7.83 12.84 -3.99
C LEU A 100 7.21 11.50 -3.56
N ALA A 101 7.87 10.39 -3.91
CA ALA A 101 7.47 9.06 -3.46
C ALA A 101 7.46 8.94 -1.92
N LEU A 102 8.42 9.56 -1.23
CA LEU A 102 8.46 9.63 0.24
C LEU A 102 7.26 10.39 0.83
N ILE A 103 6.86 11.51 0.20
CA ILE A 103 5.66 12.25 0.59
C ILE A 103 4.41 11.37 0.42
N ILE A 104 4.29 10.67 -0.69
CA ILE A 104 3.19 9.72 -0.95
C ILE A 104 3.12 8.64 0.15
N LEU A 105 4.25 8.02 0.52
CA LEU A 105 4.30 7.05 1.60
C LEU A 105 3.87 7.65 2.95
N SER A 106 4.25 8.89 3.23
CA SER A 106 3.84 9.59 4.46
C SER A 106 2.31 9.78 4.50
N ILE A 107 1.70 10.16 3.38
CA ILE A 107 0.23 10.28 3.25
C ILE A 107 -0.42 8.89 3.42
N MET A 108 0.13 7.85 2.82
CA MET A 108 -0.38 6.47 2.95
C MET A 108 -0.35 6.01 4.40
N ILE A 109 0.74 6.24 5.13
CA ILE A 109 0.86 5.90 6.55
C ILE A 109 -0.21 6.65 7.36
N PHE A 110 -0.36 7.95 7.14
CA PHE A 110 -1.36 8.75 7.83
C PHE A 110 -2.78 8.21 7.62
N LEU A 111 -3.17 7.95 6.37
CA LEU A 111 -4.49 7.41 6.03
C LEU A 111 -4.69 6.01 6.62
N THR A 112 -3.65 5.16 6.59
CA THR A 112 -3.70 3.81 7.15
C THR A 112 -3.88 3.84 8.66
N VAL A 113 -3.14 4.69 9.39
CA VAL A 113 -3.29 4.84 10.85
C VAL A 113 -4.68 5.36 11.19
N TRP A 114 -5.21 6.33 10.43
CA TRP A 114 -6.56 6.84 10.65
C TRP A 114 -7.61 5.77 10.40
N LEU A 115 -7.48 5.02 9.31
CA LEU A 115 -8.35 3.88 9.00
C LEU A 115 -8.30 2.83 10.12
N MET A 116 -7.11 2.44 10.57
CA MET A 116 -6.94 1.47 11.65
C MET A 116 -7.61 1.93 12.96
N LYS A 117 -7.51 3.22 13.31
CA LYS A 117 -8.25 3.78 14.46
C LYS A 117 -9.76 3.63 14.31
N LYS A 118 -10.31 3.80 13.10
CA LYS A 118 -11.74 3.60 12.81
C LYS A 118 -12.17 2.13 12.88
N LEU A 119 -11.25 1.20 12.60
CA LEU A 119 -11.52 -0.24 12.62
C LEU A 119 -11.39 -0.86 14.01
N TRP A 120 -10.69 -0.22 14.94
CA TRP A 120 -10.34 -0.79 16.24
C TRP A 120 -11.54 -1.36 17.02
N ALA A 121 -12.60 -0.61 17.20
CA ALA A 121 -13.76 -1.02 17.97
C ALA A 121 -14.80 -1.81 17.14
N PRO A 122 -15.23 -1.30 15.93
CA PRO A 122 -16.35 -1.94 15.24
C PRO A 122 -15.94 -3.18 14.42
N GLN A 123 -14.65 -3.32 14.04
CA GLN A 123 -14.20 -4.39 13.14
C GLN A 123 -12.78 -4.86 13.46
N HIS A 124 -12.62 -5.45 14.63
CA HIS A 124 -11.33 -5.91 15.17
C HIS A 124 -10.55 -6.82 14.20
N GLN A 125 -11.24 -7.70 13.47
CA GLN A 125 -10.60 -8.57 12.48
C GLN A 125 -9.95 -7.76 11.35
N ALA A 126 -10.65 -6.76 10.83
CA ALA A 126 -10.11 -5.88 9.78
C ALA A 126 -8.91 -5.06 10.28
N PHE A 127 -8.93 -4.62 11.54
CA PHE A 127 -7.78 -3.95 12.17
C PHE A 127 -6.52 -4.84 12.15
N TRP A 128 -6.62 -6.09 12.61
CA TRP A 128 -5.47 -6.99 12.64
C TRP A 128 -4.95 -7.37 11.26
N LEU A 129 -5.86 -7.48 10.27
CA LEU A 129 -5.46 -7.72 8.87
C LEU A 129 -4.76 -6.50 8.24
N MET A 130 -5.04 -5.28 8.72
CA MET A 130 -4.35 -4.07 8.29
C MET A 130 -2.96 -3.89 8.92
N LEU A 131 -2.67 -4.54 10.04
CA LEU A 131 -1.43 -4.36 10.77
C LEU A 131 -0.18 -4.71 9.95
N PRO A 132 -0.09 -5.87 9.26
CA PRO A 132 1.05 -6.18 8.39
C PRO A 132 1.28 -5.13 7.29
N TYR A 133 0.19 -4.61 6.70
CA TYR A 133 0.26 -3.55 5.71
C TYR A 133 0.83 -2.24 6.31
N GLY A 134 0.35 -1.82 7.47
CA GLY A 134 0.87 -0.63 8.16
C GLY A 134 2.37 -0.75 8.50
N LEU A 135 2.80 -1.91 8.99
CA LEU A 135 4.22 -2.18 9.28
C LEU A 135 5.08 -2.15 8.01
N TRP A 136 4.58 -2.72 6.92
CA TRP A 136 5.28 -2.69 5.64
C TRP A 136 5.41 -1.27 5.08
N LEU A 137 4.39 -0.42 5.21
CA LEU A 137 4.47 0.99 4.82
C LEU A 137 5.55 1.74 5.62
N CYS A 138 5.66 1.50 6.93
CA CYS A 138 6.72 2.10 7.74
C CYS A 138 8.12 1.64 7.29
N PHE A 139 8.27 0.35 6.99
CA PHE A 139 9.51 -0.19 6.44
C PHE A 139 9.84 0.44 5.08
N ALA A 140 8.87 0.48 4.16
CA ALA A 140 9.04 1.09 2.84
C ALA A 140 9.39 2.58 2.94
N TRP A 141 8.83 3.30 3.92
CA TRP A 141 9.18 4.68 4.20
C TRP A 141 10.63 4.83 4.64
N CYS A 142 11.09 4.01 5.58
CA CYS A 142 12.49 4.00 6.02
C CYS A 142 13.45 3.69 4.87
N LEU A 143 13.10 2.73 4.02
CA LEU A 143 13.90 2.37 2.85
C LEU A 143 13.96 3.52 1.84
N ASN A 144 12.81 4.09 1.48
CA ASN A 144 12.74 5.22 0.55
C ASN A 144 13.51 6.45 1.08
N TYR A 145 13.39 6.74 2.40
CA TYR A 145 14.15 7.82 3.03
C TYR A 145 15.66 7.57 2.98
N ALA A 146 16.11 6.35 3.29
CA ALA A 146 17.52 5.99 3.22
C ALA A 146 18.06 6.13 1.79
N ILE A 147 17.31 5.66 0.78
CA ILE A 147 17.69 5.85 -0.63
C ILE A 147 17.77 7.34 -0.99
N LEU A 148 16.81 8.17 -0.53
CA LEU A 148 16.84 9.61 -0.78
C LEU A 148 18.07 10.30 -0.20
N VAL A 149 18.52 9.88 0.98
CA VAL A 149 19.70 10.49 1.64
C VAL A 149 21.02 10.02 1.02
N LEU A 150 21.04 8.82 0.44
CA LEU A 150 22.25 8.25 -0.16
C LEU A 150 22.49 8.68 -1.62
N ASN A 151 21.49 9.30 -2.29
CA ASN A 151 21.54 9.70 -3.72
C ASN A 151 21.17 11.17 -3.91
#